data_3149886e29fd58a5efb6f781f5e08230
#
_entry.id   3149886e29fd58a5efb6f781f5e08230
#
_cell.length_a   1.000
_cell.length_b   1.000
_cell.length_c   1.000
_cell.angle_alpha   90.00
_cell.angle_beta   90.00
_cell.angle_gamma   90.00
#
_symmetry.space_group_name_H-M   'P 1'
#
loop_
_entity.id
_entity.type
_entity.pdbx_description
1 polymer ?
#
loop_
_entity_poly.entity_id
_entity_poly.type
_entity_poly.pdbx_seq_one_letter_code
_entity_poly.pdbx_strand_id
1 'polypeptide(L)'
;MTVITRILPVLVYFLVLLPPAYGSETRWIDSVSATVGKDNNSNNTDIYRLGLQNKWNRTWFNGGAWFVGGYWDVSLAYWDSDNDNNGSLYDLSLTPILRLQRDAELSHSVSPFSEVGVGGHLLSEREIGERDLSTNFQFGSHLGVGLGFGDKGRYELMYRYQHVSNGNIKSPNQAINLHLVSFGYAFE
;
A
#
# COMPACT_ATOMS: atom_id res chain seq x y z
N MET A 1 21.61 -2.99 -16.45
CA MET A 1 21.08 -1.62 -16.17
C MET A 1 19.81 -1.83 -15.37
N THR A 2 19.90 -1.59 -14.08
CA THR A 2 18.93 -2.04 -13.05
C THR A 2 17.54 -1.45 -13.31
N VAL A 3 16.49 -2.24 -13.09
CA VAL A 3 15.05 -1.89 -13.24
C VAL A 3 14.69 -0.57 -12.54
N ILE A 4 15.36 -0.25 -11.44
CA ILE A 4 15.22 1.00 -10.69
C ILE A 4 15.38 2.25 -11.59
N THR A 5 16.31 2.23 -12.55
CA THR A 5 16.56 3.36 -13.45
C THR A 5 15.45 3.57 -14.48
N ARG A 6 14.60 2.58 -14.72
CA ARG A 6 13.47 2.66 -15.66
C ARG A 6 12.15 3.03 -14.99
N ILE A 7 11.96 2.68 -13.72
CA ILE A 7 10.71 2.91 -12.97
C ILE A 7 10.72 4.29 -12.29
N LEU A 8 11.88 4.76 -11.84
CA LEU A 8 12.02 6.06 -11.17
C LEU A 8 11.45 7.25 -12.00
N PRO A 9 11.70 7.38 -13.32
CA PRO A 9 11.09 8.46 -14.11
C PRO A 9 9.57 8.32 -14.26
N VAL A 10 9.02 7.10 -14.29
CA VAL A 10 7.56 6.88 -14.37
C VAL A 10 6.90 7.26 -13.05
N LEU A 11 7.51 6.95 -11.91
CA LEU A 11 7.03 7.35 -10.58
C LEU A 11 7.02 8.87 -10.40
N VAL A 12 8.06 9.56 -10.85
CA VAL A 12 8.18 11.02 -10.78
C VAL A 12 7.18 11.70 -11.72
N TYR A 13 6.93 11.12 -12.91
CA TYR A 13 5.95 11.67 -13.86
C TYR A 13 4.51 11.54 -13.37
N PHE A 14 4.18 10.44 -12.67
CA PHE A 14 2.84 10.24 -12.13
C PHE A 14 2.52 11.23 -10.99
N LEU A 15 3.50 11.55 -10.15
CA LEU A 15 3.37 12.56 -9.08
C LEU A 15 3.23 14.01 -9.61
N VAL A 16 3.79 14.30 -10.80
CA VAL A 16 3.74 15.65 -11.42
C VAL A 16 2.44 15.89 -12.21
N LEU A 17 1.76 14.82 -12.65
CA LEU A 17 0.53 14.92 -13.46
C LEU A 17 -0.77 14.99 -12.62
N LEU A 18 -0.67 14.92 -11.29
CA LEU A 18 -1.85 15.12 -10.44
C LEU A 18 -2.24 16.59 -10.48
N PRO A 19 -3.46 16.95 -10.92
CA PRO A 19 -3.90 18.35 -10.96
C PRO A 19 -3.91 18.92 -9.55
N PRO A 20 -3.53 20.20 -9.36
CA PRO A 20 -3.71 20.85 -8.10
C PRO A 20 -5.21 20.84 -7.76
N ALA A 21 -5.56 20.33 -6.60
CA ALA A 21 -6.94 20.26 -6.15
C ALA A 21 -7.43 21.66 -5.78
N TYR A 22 -8.07 22.32 -6.73
CA TYR A 22 -8.81 23.55 -6.49
C TYR A 22 -10.31 23.24 -6.33
N GLY A 23 -10.87 23.52 -5.16
CA GLY A 23 -12.31 23.55 -4.94
C GLY A 23 -12.84 22.59 -3.87
N SER A 24 -13.83 23.02 -3.12
CA SER A 24 -14.56 22.31 -2.04
C SER A 24 -15.54 21.25 -2.57
N GLU A 25 -15.15 20.47 -3.56
CA GLU A 25 -15.97 19.38 -4.06
C GLU A 25 -15.48 18.04 -3.49
N THR A 26 -16.38 17.09 -3.36
CA THR A 26 -16.12 15.73 -2.85
C THR A 26 -14.93 15.13 -3.58
N ARG A 27 -13.77 15.09 -2.94
CA ARG A 27 -12.57 14.50 -3.52
C ARG A 27 -12.73 12.99 -3.59
N TRP A 28 -12.50 12.42 -4.74
CA TRP A 28 -12.45 10.98 -4.92
C TRP A 28 -11.13 10.36 -4.45
N ILE A 29 -10.06 11.19 -4.36
CA ILE A 29 -8.73 10.78 -3.93
C ILE A 29 -8.26 11.78 -2.89
N ASP A 30 -8.01 11.31 -1.67
CA ASP A 30 -7.55 12.11 -0.53
C ASP A 30 -6.03 12.06 -0.35
N SER A 31 -5.39 10.96 -0.78
CA SER A 31 -3.95 10.79 -0.68
C SER A 31 -3.40 9.81 -1.71
N VAL A 32 -2.09 9.89 -1.91
CA VAL A 32 -1.33 8.95 -2.76
C VAL A 32 -0.17 8.38 -1.96
N SER A 33 0.28 7.18 -2.33
CA SER A 33 1.46 6.56 -1.73
C SER A 33 2.37 5.91 -2.76
N ALA A 34 3.67 5.93 -2.47
CA ALA A 34 4.68 5.15 -3.16
C ALA A 34 5.29 4.17 -2.15
N THR A 35 5.38 2.90 -2.53
CA THR A 35 5.81 1.82 -1.65
C THR A 35 6.90 1.01 -2.33
N VAL A 36 7.90 0.64 -1.55
CA VAL A 36 8.90 -0.35 -1.94
C VAL A 36 8.94 -1.44 -0.88
N GLY A 37 9.29 -2.65 -1.29
CA GLY A 37 9.38 -3.75 -0.36
C GLY A 37 10.00 -5.00 -0.92
N LYS A 38 10.06 -6.00 -0.06
CA LYS A 38 10.65 -7.31 -0.35
C LYS A 38 9.84 -8.44 0.25
N ASP A 39 9.95 -9.60 -0.39
CA ASP A 39 9.54 -10.87 0.19
C ASP A 39 10.45 -11.27 1.36
N ASN A 40 9.84 -11.90 2.37
CA ASN A 40 10.54 -12.41 3.56
C ASN A 40 11.34 -13.72 3.30
N ASN A 41 11.30 -14.28 2.12
CA ASN A 41 11.91 -15.56 1.79
C ASN A 41 13.03 -15.45 0.74
N SER A 42 13.75 -16.55 0.55
CA SER A 42 14.93 -16.69 -0.31
C SER A 42 14.72 -16.40 -1.81
N ASN A 43 13.51 -16.12 -2.26
CA ASN A 43 13.21 -15.85 -3.67
C ASN A 43 13.40 -14.39 -4.08
N ASN A 44 13.84 -13.55 -3.16
CA ASN A 44 14.30 -12.18 -3.39
C ASN A 44 13.39 -11.37 -4.36
N THR A 45 12.07 -11.38 -4.08
CA THR A 45 11.11 -10.61 -4.88
C THR A 45 11.03 -9.19 -4.38
N ASP A 46 11.37 -8.24 -5.24
CA ASP A 46 11.23 -6.81 -5.01
C ASP A 46 9.82 -6.34 -5.39
N ILE A 47 9.24 -5.45 -4.60
CA ILE A 47 7.92 -4.88 -4.83
C ILE A 47 8.01 -3.37 -4.98
N TYR A 48 7.35 -2.85 -6.01
CA TYR A 48 7.17 -1.42 -6.27
C TYR A 48 5.68 -1.16 -6.44
N ARG A 49 5.09 -0.31 -5.59
CA ARG A 49 3.63 -0.09 -5.57
C ARG A 49 3.30 1.40 -5.54
N LEU A 50 2.25 1.77 -6.27
CA LEU A 50 1.58 3.07 -6.18
C LEU A 50 0.17 2.84 -5.65
N GLY A 51 -0.25 3.66 -4.69
CA GLY A 51 -1.59 3.61 -4.09
C GLY A 51 -2.31 4.93 -4.17
N LEU A 52 -3.63 4.84 -4.32
CA LEU A 52 -4.59 5.94 -4.27
C LEU A 52 -5.55 5.65 -3.11
N GLN A 53 -5.73 6.60 -2.20
CA GLN A 53 -6.57 6.42 -1.04
C GLN A 53 -7.76 7.37 -1.05
N ASN A 54 -8.90 6.84 -0.61
CA ASN A 54 -10.13 7.59 -0.37
C ASN A 54 -10.57 7.39 1.08
N LYS A 55 -10.56 8.44 1.88
CA LYS A 55 -10.88 8.41 3.31
C LYS A 55 -12.38 8.23 3.52
N TRP A 56 -12.73 7.45 4.53
CA TRP A 56 -14.12 7.34 4.96
C TRP A 56 -14.55 8.58 5.72
N ASN A 57 -15.77 9.04 5.48
CA ASN A 57 -16.36 10.20 6.17
C ASN A 57 -16.74 9.90 7.64
N ARG A 58 -16.39 8.72 8.15
CA ARG A 58 -16.74 8.26 9.48
C ARG A 58 -15.50 7.98 10.32
N THR A 59 -15.51 8.50 11.54
CA THR A 59 -14.54 8.21 12.59
C THR A 59 -15.23 7.65 13.83
N TRP A 60 -14.49 6.87 14.62
CA TRP A 60 -14.95 6.27 15.86
C TRP A 60 -13.96 6.60 16.97
N PHE A 61 -14.45 6.61 18.23
CA PHE A 61 -13.65 6.87 19.43
C PHE A 61 -12.91 8.21 19.42
N ASN A 62 -13.55 9.23 18.82
CA ASN A 62 -12.95 10.55 18.58
C ASN A 62 -13.16 11.55 19.74
N GLY A 63 -13.43 11.08 20.97
CA GLY A 63 -13.56 11.93 22.17
C GLY A 63 -12.24 12.34 22.84
N GLY A 64 -11.09 12.03 22.24
CA GLY A 64 -9.75 12.30 22.77
C GLY A 64 -8.71 12.52 21.69
N ALA A 65 -7.43 12.44 22.08
CA ALA A 65 -6.31 12.63 21.16
C ALA A 65 -6.11 11.48 20.13
N TRP A 66 -6.81 10.38 20.30
CA TRP A 66 -6.77 9.21 19.41
C TRP A 66 -8.15 8.93 18.87
N PHE A 67 -8.21 8.52 17.62
CA PHE A 67 -9.45 8.08 16.98
C PHE A 67 -9.18 6.94 15.98
N VAL A 68 -10.24 6.21 15.67
CA VAL A 68 -10.23 5.21 14.61
C VAL A 68 -10.91 5.82 13.38
N GLY A 69 -10.23 5.80 12.26
CA GLY A 69 -10.74 6.13 10.94
C GLY A 69 -10.51 4.98 9.98
N GLY A 70 -10.69 5.24 8.69
CA GLY A 70 -10.38 4.27 7.66
C GLY A 70 -10.41 4.88 6.27
N TYR A 71 -9.99 4.08 5.31
CA TYR A 71 -9.94 4.47 3.91
C TYR A 71 -9.96 3.26 2.99
N TRP A 72 -10.33 3.49 1.74
CA TRP A 72 -10.13 2.56 0.65
C TRP A 72 -8.76 2.81 0.04
N ASP A 73 -7.97 1.75 -0.15
CA ASP A 73 -6.72 1.79 -0.90
C ASP A 73 -6.89 1.01 -2.20
N VAL A 74 -6.71 1.69 -3.33
CA VAL A 74 -6.58 1.07 -4.65
C VAL A 74 -5.14 1.18 -5.05
N SER A 75 -4.46 0.07 -5.31
CA SER A 75 -3.05 0.14 -5.66
C SER A 75 -2.66 -0.77 -6.81
N LEU A 76 -1.66 -0.32 -7.57
CA LEU A 76 -1.00 -1.08 -8.62
C LEU A 76 0.45 -1.32 -8.20
N ALA A 77 0.87 -2.58 -8.21
CA ALA A 77 2.23 -2.97 -7.91
C ALA A 77 2.87 -3.74 -9.07
N TYR A 78 4.17 -3.62 -9.16
CA TYR A 78 5.05 -4.45 -9.97
C TYR A 78 5.93 -5.26 -9.01
N TRP A 79 5.93 -6.57 -9.18
CA TRP A 79 6.74 -7.52 -8.43
C TRP A 79 7.81 -8.06 -9.35
N ASP A 80 9.05 -8.06 -8.91
CA ASP A 80 10.23 -8.45 -9.67
C ASP A 80 11.05 -9.47 -8.87
N SER A 81 11.20 -10.66 -9.40
CA SER A 81 11.97 -11.75 -8.77
C SER A 81 13.27 -11.97 -9.53
N ASP A 82 14.34 -12.24 -8.81
CA ASP A 82 15.65 -12.57 -9.41
C ASP A 82 15.66 -13.90 -10.19
N ASN A 83 14.55 -14.63 -10.23
CA ASN A 83 14.44 -15.90 -10.95
C ASN A 83 14.06 -15.70 -12.43
N ASP A 84 14.88 -16.24 -13.34
CA ASP A 84 14.74 -16.04 -14.79
C ASP A 84 13.46 -16.66 -15.41
N ASN A 85 12.79 -17.62 -14.75
CA ASN A 85 11.68 -18.35 -15.34
C ASN A 85 10.30 -17.72 -15.12
N ASN A 86 10.09 -17.01 -14.01
CA ASN A 86 8.83 -16.31 -13.68
C ASN A 86 9.18 -15.00 -12.98
N GLY A 87 9.91 -14.13 -13.69
CA GLY A 87 10.63 -13.01 -13.11
C GLY A 87 9.76 -11.86 -12.64
N SER A 88 8.53 -11.68 -13.17
CA SER A 88 7.75 -10.50 -12.78
C SER A 88 6.26 -10.65 -12.99
N LEU A 89 5.46 -9.88 -12.21
CA LEU A 89 4.03 -9.76 -12.38
C LEU A 89 3.54 -8.35 -11.98
N TYR A 90 2.32 -8.03 -12.41
CA TYR A 90 1.55 -6.88 -11.94
C TYR A 90 0.48 -7.34 -10.95
N ASP A 91 0.21 -6.50 -9.94
CA ASP A 91 -0.77 -6.72 -8.88
C ASP A 91 -1.67 -5.49 -8.76
N LEU A 92 -2.94 -5.64 -9.11
CA LEU A 92 -3.99 -4.64 -8.86
C LEU A 92 -4.73 -5.03 -7.59
N SER A 93 -4.78 -4.14 -6.60
CA SER A 93 -5.43 -4.44 -5.33
C SER A 93 -6.44 -3.40 -4.90
N LEU A 94 -7.44 -3.86 -4.14
CA LEU A 94 -8.42 -3.05 -3.43
C LEU A 94 -8.51 -3.52 -1.99
N THR A 95 -8.23 -2.61 -1.05
CA THR A 95 -8.16 -2.95 0.37
C THR A 95 -8.87 -1.89 1.22
N PRO A 96 -9.92 -2.23 1.97
CA PRO A 96 -10.42 -1.44 3.07
C PRO A 96 -9.42 -1.50 4.24
N ILE A 97 -9.10 -0.34 4.80
CA ILE A 97 -8.12 -0.21 5.87
C ILE A 97 -8.74 0.51 7.05
N LEU A 98 -8.60 -0.06 8.24
CA LEU A 98 -8.89 0.58 9.51
C LEU A 98 -7.59 1.11 10.10
N ARG A 99 -7.61 2.35 10.58
CA ARG A 99 -6.44 3.05 11.13
C ARG A 99 -6.78 3.66 12.48
N LEU A 100 -6.03 3.26 13.51
CA LEU A 100 -5.96 3.97 14.78
C LEU A 100 -4.87 5.03 14.66
N GLN A 101 -5.21 6.30 14.83
CA GLN A 101 -4.27 7.39 14.68
C GLN A 101 -4.46 8.47 15.75
N ARG A 102 -3.38 9.16 16.05
CA ARG A 102 -3.42 10.36 16.86
C ARG A 102 -3.83 11.55 15.99
N ASP A 103 -4.64 12.44 16.56
CA ASP A 103 -5.04 13.67 15.89
C ASP A 103 -3.81 14.55 15.59
N ALA A 104 -3.63 14.89 14.32
CA ALA A 104 -2.49 15.69 13.85
C ALA A 104 -2.54 17.12 14.36
N GLU A 105 -3.75 17.69 14.57
CA GLU A 105 -3.91 19.06 15.09
C GLU A 105 -3.51 19.16 16.57
N LEU A 106 -3.64 18.05 17.32
CA LEU A 106 -3.20 17.96 18.71
C LEU A 106 -1.73 17.52 18.85
N SER A 107 -1.10 17.15 17.73
CA SER A 107 0.28 16.68 17.69
C SER A 107 1.15 17.73 17.04
N HIS A 108 1.94 18.46 17.82
CA HIS A 108 2.74 19.60 17.34
C HIS A 108 3.78 19.29 16.26
N SER A 109 4.09 18.01 15.96
CA SER A 109 5.13 17.68 14.97
C SER A 109 4.92 16.32 14.29
N VAL A 110 4.50 15.30 15.01
CA VAL A 110 4.44 13.91 14.51
C VAL A 110 3.21 13.20 15.06
N SER A 111 2.42 12.58 14.21
CA SER A 111 1.22 11.83 14.56
C SER A 111 1.43 10.34 14.30
N PRO A 112 1.65 9.52 15.34
CA PRO A 112 1.77 8.08 15.16
C PRO A 112 0.43 7.44 14.82
N PHE A 113 0.49 6.37 14.02
CA PHE A 113 -0.67 5.57 13.68
C PHE A 113 -0.31 4.09 13.53
N SER A 114 -1.34 3.25 13.64
CA SER A 114 -1.29 1.84 13.27
C SER A 114 -2.50 1.49 12.41
N GLU A 115 -2.35 0.51 11.54
CA GLU A 115 -3.43 0.13 10.62
C GLU A 115 -3.49 -1.37 10.38
N VAL A 116 -4.69 -1.82 10.05
CA VAL A 116 -4.96 -3.19 9.60
C VAL A 116 -5.85 -3.15 8.38
N GLY A 117 -5.63 -4.07 7.46
CA GLY A 117 -6.45 -4.19 6.26
C GLY A 117 -6.52 -5.62 5.77
N VAL A 118 -7.65 -5.94 5.11
CA VAL A 118 -7.84 -7.19 4.39
C VAL A 118 -8.50 -6.86 3.07
N GLY A 119 -7.91 -7.27 1.95
CA GLY A 119 -8.38 -6.92 0.62
C GLY A 119 -8.17 -8.01 -0.42
N GLY A 120 -8.58 -7.70 -1.64
CA GLY A 120 -8.39 -8.55 -2.81
C GLY A 120 -7.26 -8.04 -3.70
N HIS A 121 -6.54 -8.96 -4.29
CA HIS A 121 -5.44 -8.75 -5.23
C HIS A 121 -5.73 -9.50 -6.53
N LEU A 122 -5.53 -8.87 -7.67
CA LEU A 122 -5.59 -9.48 -8.99
C LEU A 122 -4.20 -9.43 -9.61
N LEU A 123 -3.57 -10.61 -9.69
CA LEU A 123 -2.24 -10.78 -10.25
C LEU A 123 -2.33 -11.04 -11.75
N SER A 124 -1.42 -10.48 -12.54
CA SER A 124 -1.31 -10.80 -13.98
C SER A 124 -0.86 -12.23 -14.23
N GLU A 125 -0.03 -12.76 -13.33
CA GLU A 125 0.49 -14.12 -13.35
C GLU A 125 0.21 -14.81 -12.01
N ARG A 126 0.08 -16.13 -11.99
CA ARG A 126 -0.11 -16.94 -10.80
C ARG A 126 1.18 -17.50 -10.21
N GLU A 127 2.28 -17.29 -10.88
CA GLU A 127 3.61 -17.74 -10.49
C GLU A 127 4.55 -16.54 -10.38
N ILE A 128 5.41 -16.55 -9.38
CA ILE A 128 6.48 -15.56 -9.19
C ILE A 128 7.70 -16.23 -8.58
N GLY A 129 8.84 -16.15 -9.26
CA GLY A 129 10.02 -16.92 -8.89
C GLY A 129 9.73 -18.43 -8.88
N GLU A 130 9.95 -19.08 -7.76
CA GLU A 130 9.66 -20.52 -7.57
C GLU A 130 8.29 -20.78 -6.94
N ARG A 131 7.44 -19.77 -6.78
CA ARG A 131 6.15 -19.88 -6.10
C ARG A 131 5.00 -20.01 -7.09
N ASP A 132 4.16 -21.00 -6.88
CA ASP A 132 2.85 -21.15 -7.52
C ASP A 132 1.75 -20.74 -6.53
N LEU A 133 1.12 -19.60 -6.81
CA LEU A 133 -0.02 -19.06 -6.06
C LEU A 133 -1.34 -19.69 -6.51
N SER A 134 -1.31 -20.52 -7.55
CA SER A 134 -2.41 -21.31 -8.14
C SER A 134 -3.57 -20.51 -8.73
N THR A 135 -3.80 -19.29 -8.31
CA THR A 135 -4.88 -18.42 -8.82
C THR A 135 -4.37 -17.01 -9.01
N ASN A 136 -4.92 -16.30 -9.99
CA ASN A 136 -4.63 -14.87 -10.18
C ASN A 136 -5.30 -14.00 -9.11
N PHE A 137 -6.41 -14.47 -8.51
CA PHE A 137 -7.03 -13.79 -7.38
C PHE A 137 -6.40 -14.27 -6.07
N GLN A 138 -5.95 -13.31 -5.25
CA GLN A 138 -5.39 -13.55 -3.93
C GLN A 138 -6.10 -12.68 -2.89
N PHE A 139 -6.04 -13.10 -1.64
CA PHE A 139 -6.37 -12.27 -0.48
C PHE A 139 -5.08 -11.68 0.08
N GLY A 140 -5.10 -10.39 0.39
CA GLY A 140 -4.04 -9.73 1.13
C GLY A 140 -4.53 -9.31 2.50
N SER A 141 -3.77 -9.61 3.55
CA SER A 141 -3.98 -9.07 4.89
C SER A 141 -2.72 -8.39 5.38
N HIS A 142 -2.85 -7.27 6.09
CA HIS A 142 -1.67 -6.57 6.57
C HIS A 142 -1.87 -5.92 7.94
N LEU A 143 -0.74 -5.70 8.60
CA LEU A 143 -0.58 -4.85 9.78
C LEU A 143 0.48 -3.80 9.44
N GLY A 144 0.20 -2.52 9.75
CA GLY A 144 1.11 -1.41 9.51
C GLY A 144 1.26 -0.51 10.72
N VAL A 145 2.41 0.14 10.81
CA VAL A 145 2.68 1.23 11.76
C VAL A 145 3.39 2.36 11.04
N GLY A 146 3.09 3.59 11.43
CA GLY A 146 3.66 4.74 10.74
C GLY A 146 3.55 6.03 11.54
N LEU A 147 4.07 7.07 10.91
CA LEU A 147 4.13 8.42 11.43
C LEU A 147 3.64 9.40 10.35
N GLY A 148 2.65 10.22 10.71
CA GLY A 148 2.29 11.40 9.96
C GLY A 148 3.15 12.59 10.42
N PHE A 149 3.60 13.44 9.49
CA PHE A 149 4.41 14.61 9.78
C PHE A 149 4.16 15.73 8.78
N GLY A 150 4.75 16.91 9.04
CA GLY A 150 4.44 18.12 8.30
C GLY A 150 3.13 18.75 8.75
N ASP A 151 2.69 19.78 8.03
CA ASP A 151 1.46 20.48 8.35
C ASP A 151 0.26 19.55 8.27
N LYS A 152 -0.52 19.46 9.37
CA LYS A 152 -1.69 18.56 9.52
C LYS A 152 -1.41 17.08 9.22
N GLY A 153 -0.15 16.61 9.33
CA GLY A 153 0.21 15.24 9.03
C GLY A 153 0.18 14.89 7.54
N ARG A 154 0.43 15.88 6.67
CA ARG A 154 0.37 15.76 5.21
C ARG A 154 1.26 14.68 4.62
N TYR A 155 2.40 14.43 5.24
CA TYR A 155 3.34 13.40 4.82
C TYR A 155 3.24 12.20 5.76
N GLU A 156 3.37 11.02 5.23
CA GLU A 156 3.34 9.77 6.00
C GLU A 156 4.55 8.91 5.64
N LEU A 157 5.16 8.32 6.65
CA LEU A 157 6.12 7.24 6.50
C LEU A 157 5.58 6.03 7.25
N MET A 158 5.49 4.89 6.58
CA MET A 158 4.85 3.70 7.11
C MET A 158 5.66 2.44 6.79
N TYR A 159 5.72 1.53 7.75
CA TYR A 159 6.12 0.15 7.57
C TYR A 159 4.87 -0.74 7.64
N ARG A 160 4.79 -1.71 6.72
CA ARG A 160 3.67 -2.68 6.62
C ARG A 160 4.23 -4.08 6.44
N TYR A 161 3.73 -5.03 7.24
CA TYR A 161 3.87 -6.45 6.99
C TYR A 161 2.59 -6.96 6.33
N GLN A 162 2.71 -7.58 5.16
CA GLN A 162 1.57 -8.05 4.36
C GLN A 162 1.71 -9.52 4.04
N HIS A 163 0.64 -10.29 4.25
CA HIS A 163 0.49 -11.67 3.82
C HIS A 163 -0.44 -11.72 2.61
N VAL A 164 -0.02 -12.41 1.55
CA VAL A 164 -0.80 -12.62 0.32
C VAL A 164 -0.91 -14.12 0.06
N SER A 165 -2.15 -14.61 -0.12
CA SER A 165 -2.44 -16.03 -0.37
C SER A 165 -3.81 -16.20 -1.03
N ASN A 166 -4.05 -17.37 -1.65
CA ASN A 166 -5.36 -17.67 -2.24
C ASN A 166 -6.42 -18.15 -1.21
N GLY A 167 -6.13 -18.09 0.11
CA GLY A 167 -7.05 -18.53 1.15
C GLY A 167 -7.40 -20.03 1.13
N ASN A 168 -6.54 -20.87 0.56
CA ASN A 168 -6.78 -22.30 0.34
C ASN A 168 -7.94 -22.63 -0.64
N ILE A 169 -8.32 -21.68 -1.51
CA ILE A 169 -9.33 -21.94 -2.57
C ILE A 169 -8.80 -23.00 -3.55
N LYS A 170 -7.49 -23.02 -3.79
CA LYS A 170 -6.84 -23.96 -4.68
C LYS A 170 -5.44 -24.35 -4.17
N SER A 171 -5.01 -25.57 -4.43
CA SER A 171 -3.65 -26.05 -4.14
C SER A 171 -2.77 -26.03 -5.39
N PRO A 172 -1.45 -25.76 -5.24
CA PRO A 172 -0.77 -25.35 -4.04
C PRO A 172 -1.19 -23.92 -3.59
N ASN A 173 -1.06 -23.59 -2.30
CA ASN A 173 -1.23 -22.24 -1.79
C ASN A 173 0.08 -21.76 -1.18
N GLN A 174 1.03 -21.42 -2.04
CA GLN A 174 2.36 -20.94 -1.63
C GLN A 174 2.29 -19.44 -1.34
N ALA A 175 1.79 -19.11 -0.14
CA ALA A 175 1.64 -17.73 0.32
C ALA A 175 2.97 -16.96 0.29
N ILE A 176 2.86 -15.65 0.12
CA ILE A 176 4.00 -14.72 0.16
C ILE A 176 3.83 -13.71 1.28
N ASN A 177 4.91 -13.43 2.01
CA ASN A 177 4.93 -12.43 3.08
C ASN A 177 5.87 -11.30 2.68
N LEU A 178 5.37 -10.07 2.75
CA LEU A 178 6.04 -8.88 2.25
C LEU A 178 6.35 -7.92 3.39
N HIS A 179 7.55 -7.37 3.39
CA HIS A 179 7.96 -6.22 4.17
C HIS A 179 7.95 -4.99 3.27
N LEU A 180 7.10 -4.03 3.57
CA LEU A 180 6.84 -2.87 2.73
C LEU A 180 7.13 -1.58 3.49
N VAL A 181 7.79 -0.63 2.84
CA VAL A 181 7.96 0.73 3.35
C VAL A 181 7.29 1.69 2.36
N SER A 182 6.42 2.54 2.88
CA SER A 182 5.61 3.47 2.08
C SER A 182 5.87 4.90 2.49
N PHE A 183 5.90 5.78 1.49
CA PHE A 183 5.81 7.22 1.67
C PHE A 183 4.47 7.69 1.09
N GLY A 184 3.70 8.42 1.89
CA GLY A 184 2.40 8.96 1.53
C GLY A 184 2.36 10.47 1.49
N TYR A 185 1.45 11.01 0.68
CA TYR A 185 1.13 12.43 0.60
C TYR A 185 -0.38 12.62 0.58
N ALA A 186 -0.92 13.37 1.57
CA ALA A 186 -2.33 13.73 1.64
C ALA A 186 -2.57 15.08 0.99
N PHE A 187 -3.61 15.15 0.16
CA PHE A 187 -4.09 16.40 -0.44
C PHE A 187 -4.91 17.21 0.58
N GLU A 188 -4.79 18.52 0.53
CA GLU A 188 -5.64 19.45 1.30
C GLU A 188 -6.96 19.75 0.60
#